data_5f4a9bcf1220382beb7f5137dfeb28c5
#
_entry.id   5f4a9bcf1220382beb7f5137dfeb28c5
#
_cell.length_a   1.000
_cell.length_b   1.000
_cell.length_c   1.000
_cell.angle_alpha   90.00
_cell.angle_beta   90.00
_cell.angle_gamma   90.00
#
_symmetry.space_group_name_H-M   'P 1'
#
loop_
_entity.id
_entity.type
_entity.pdbx_description
1 polymer ?
#
loop_
_entity_poly.entity_id
_entity_poly.type
_entity_poly.pdbx_seq_one_letter_code
_entity_poly.pdbx_strand_id
1 'polypeptide(L)' 'MRANYEYDECPYCKGSGYEMTEDGLVECEYCEGRGIMLTDDPAYIEYMERFKPDPDDLWEEKQTRFD' A
#
# COMPACT_ATOMS: atom_id res chain seq x y z
N MET A 1 17.96 17.08 2.31
CA MET A 1 17.65 16.81 2.18
C MET A 1 17.04 16.31 2.04
N ARG A 2 16.65 16.09 2.00
CA ARG A 2 16.07 15.56 1.94
C ARG A 2 15.59 15.09 1.16
N ALA A 3 15.57 14.34 1.35
CA ALA A 3 15.24 13.61 0.34
C ALA A 3 13.93 13.82 -0.05
N ASN A 4 13.68 13.82 -1.20
CA ASN A 4 12.45 13.92 -1.64
C ASN A 4 11.78 12.69 -1.81
N TYR A 5 12.48 11.57 -1.79
CA TYR A 5 11.84 10.33 -2.02
C TYR A 5 11.37 9.76 -0.76
N GLU A 6 10.17 9.32 -0.70
CA GLU A 6 9.65 8.67 0.46
C GLU A 6 9.39 7.25 0.13
N TYR A 7 9.92 6.34 0.89
CA TYR A 7 9.67 4.93 0.71
C TYR A 7 8.72 4.46 1.78
N ASP A 8 7.87 3.55 1.43
CA ASP A 8 6.95 2.98 2.39
C ASP A 8 6.93 1.50 2.18
N GLU A 9 6.38 0.78 3.13
CA GLU A 9 6.29 -0.65 3.06
C GLU A 9 5.53 -1.06 1.81
N CYS A 10 6.04 -2.00 1.08
CA CYS A 10 5.36 -2.47 -0.11
C CYS A 10 4.05 -3.10 0.28
N PRO A 11 2.93 -2.60 -0.19
CA PRO A 11 1.65 -3.15 0.22
C PRO A 11 1.36 -4.49 -0.41
N TYR A 12 2.00 -4.81 -1.52
CA TYR A 12 1.73 -6.07 -2.17
C TYR A 12 2.35 -7.24 -1.42
N CYS A 13 3.51 -7.04 -0.80
CA CYS A 13 4.13 -8.11 -0.05
C CYS A 13 4.17 -7.78 1.44
N LYS A 14 3.57 -6.67 1.81
CA LYS A 14 3.50 -6.27 3.19
C LYS A 14 4.87 -6.12 3.81
N GLY A 15 5.80 -5.64 3.04
CA GLY A 15 7.11 -5.36 3.55
C GLY A 15 8.04 -6.54 3.62
N SER A 16 7.60 -7.71 3.21
CA SER A 16 8.45 -8.88 3.32
C SER A 16 9.38 -9.02 2.12
N GLY A 17 9.00 -8.50 1.00
CA GLY A 17 9.79 -8.65 -0.21
C GLY A 17 9.49 -9.92 -0.96
N TYR A 18 8.58 -10.74 -0.46
CA TYR A 18 8.24 -11.98 -1.11
C TYR A 18 6.74 -12.22 -1.03
N GLU A 19 6.26 -13.00 -1.95
CA GLU A 19 4.85 -13.35 -1.96
C GLU A 19 4.74 -14.85 -1.89
N MET A 20 3.73 -15.32 -1.21
CA MET A 20 3.50 -16.75 -1.09
C MET A 20 2.66 -17.20 -2.26
N THR A 21 3.12 -18.18 -2.99
CA THR A 21 2.37 -18.72 -4.10
C THR A 21 2.31 -20.22 -3.97
N GLU A 22 1.67 -20.85 -4.90
CA GLU A 22 1.59 -22.30 -4.87
C GLU A 22 2.96 -22.91 -5.05
N ASP A 23 3.84 -22.24 -5.72
CA ASP A 23 5.18 -22.75 -5.91
C ASP A 23 6.05 -22.44 -4.72
N GLY A 24 5.57 -21.66 -3.76
CA GLY A 24 6.38 -21.30 -2.63
C GLY A 24 6.56 -19.79 -2.59
N LEU A 25 7.58 -19.35 -1.92
CA LEU A 25 7.82 -17.93 -1.81
C LEU A 25 8.54 -17.45 -3.06
N VAL A 26 8.04 -16.39 -3.65
CA VAL A 26 8.69 -15.82 -4.82
C VAL A 26 8.94 -14.35 -4.50
N GLU A 27 9.90 -13.78 -5.17
CA GLU A 27 10.26 -12.42 -4.95
C GLU A 27 9.13 -11.51 -5.42
N CYS A 28 8.80 -10.52 -4.62
CA CYS A 28 7.74 -9.60 -4.98
C CYS A 28 8.21 -8.77 -6.16
N GLU A 29 7.47 -8.80 -7.24
CA GLU A 29 7.91 -8.08 -8.43
C GLU A 29 7.57 -6.61 -8.33
N TYR A 30 6.68 -6.21 -7.45
CA TYR A 30 6.34 -4.81 -7.33
C TYR A 30 7.44 -4.02 -6.66
N CYS A 31 8.07 -4.59 -5.65
CA CYS A 31 9.15 -3.90 -4.97
C CYS A 31 10.48 -4.53 -5.30
N GLU A 32 10.48 -5.53 -6.17
CA GLU A 32 11.70 -6.19 -6.58
C GLU A 32 12.42 -6.79 -5.40
N GLY A 33 11.68 -7.34 -4.49
CA GLY A 33 12.26 -8.03 -3.36
C GLY A 33 12.79 -7.12 -2.28
N ARG A 34 12.55 -5.81 -2.40
CA ARG A 34 13.09 -4.89 -1.43
C ARG A 34 12.22 -4.74 -0.20
N GLY A 35 10.95 -4.95 -0.35
CA GLY A 35 10.03 -4.78 0.77
C GLY A 35 9.53 -3.36 0.91
N ILE A 36 10.04 -2.43 0.12
CA ILE A 36 9.59 -1.05 0.18
C ILE A 36 9.42 -0.53 -1.23
N MET A 37 8.59 0.47 -1.37
CA MET A 37 8.34 1.09 -2.65
C MET A 37 8.28 2.57 -2.46
N LEU A 38 8.55 3.30 -3.52
CA LEU A 38 8.37 4.73 -3.47
C LEU A 38 6.89 5.03 -3.41
N THR A 39 6.50 5.96 -2.60
CA THR A 39 5.10 6.31 -2.51
C THR A 39 4.64 6.98 -3.80
N ASP A 40 5.58 7.37 -4.64
CA ASP A 40 5.28 7.97 -5.91
C ASP A 40 5.13 6.92 -6.99
N ASP A 41 5.40 5.68 -6.71
CA ASP A 41 5.34 4.60 -7.68
C ASP A 41 3.90 4.38 -8.10
N PRO A 42 3.64 4.26 -9.40
CA PRO A 42 2.26 4.06 -9.86
C PRO A 42 1.63 2.79 -9.27
N ALA A 43 2.42 1.76 -9.08
CA ALA A 43 1.86 0.55 -8.51
C ALA A 43 1.44 0.79 -7.05
N TYR A 44 2.22 1.58 -6.34
CA TYR A 44 1.88 1.88 -4.96
C TYR A 44 0.62 2.73 -4.93
N ILE A 45 0.55 3.72 -5.77
CA ILE A 45 -0.59 4.61 -5.79
C ILE A 45 -1.85 3.85 -6.18
N GLU A 46 -1.73 2.96 -7.13
CA GLU A 46 -2.86 2.20 -7.56
C GLU A 46 -3.37 1.32 -6.42
N TYR A 47 -2.47 0.70 -5.69
CA TYR A 47 -2.88 -0.14 -4.58
C TYR A 47 -3.59 0.70 -3.54
N MET A 48 -3.04 1.85 -3.21
CA MET A 48 -3.62 2.67 -2.18
C MET A 48 -4.99 3.18 -2.59
N GLU A 49 -5.15 3.53 -3.82
CA GLU A 49 -6.43 4.03 -4.26
C GLU A 49 -7.47 2.94 -4.23
N ARG A 50 -7.06 1.72 -4.52
CA ARG A 50 -7.99 0.64 -4.55
C ARG A 50 -8.53 0.33 -3.16
N PHE A 51 -7.71 0.45 -2.14
CA PHE A 51 -8.13 0.12 -0.81
C PHE A 51 -8.41 1.34 0.06
N LYS A 52 -8.47 2.51 -0.56
CA LYS A 52 -8.75 3.68 0.18
C LYS A 52 -10.22 3.73 0.55
N PRO A 53 -10.58 4.08 1.75
CA PRO A 53 -11.98 4.13 2.16
C PRO A 53 -12.70 5.23 1.43
N ASP A 54 -13.97 5.01 1.14
CA ASP A 54 -14.74 5.99 0.49
C ASP A 54 -15.04 7.16 1.40
N PRO A 55 -15.12 8.33 0.87
CA PRO A 55 -15.49 9.48 1.69
C PRO A 55 -16.87 9.33 2.28
N ASP A 56 -17.73 8.63 1.60
CA ASP A 56 -19.05 8.42 2.10
C ASP A 56 -19.04 7.65 3.39
N ASP A 57 -18.20 6.66 3.49
CA ASP A 57 -18.11 5.89 4.69
C ASP A 57 -17.65 6.77 5.82
N LEU A 58 -16.68 7.61 5.60
CA LEU A 58 -16.18 8.45 6.61
C LEU A 58 -17.23 9.43 7.05
N TRP A 59 -18.01 9.90 6.11
CA TRP A 59 -19.04 10.78 6.44
C TRP A 59 -20.05 10.17 7.33
N GLU A 60 -20.46 9.00 7.09
CA GLU A 60 -21.44 8.35 7.89
C GLU A 60 -20.98 8.23 9.29
N GLU A 61 -19.77 7.87 9.48
CA GLU A 61 -19.26 7.75 10.78
C GLU A 61 -19.34 9.04 11.51
N LYS A 62 -19.02 10.13 10.90
CA LYS A 62 -19.06 11.32 11.52
C LYS A 62 -20.44 11.69 11.88
N GLN A 63 -21.35 11.46 11.03
CA GLN A 63 -22.66 11.80 11.31
C GLN A 63 -23.22 11.06 12.44
N THR A 64 -22.93 9.81 12.48
CA THR A 64 -23.48 9.05 13.49
C THR A 64 -23.13 9.55 14.82
N ARG A 65 -21.98 10.05 15.02
CA ARG A 65 -21.61 10.37 16.22
C ARG A 65 -22.23 11.58 16.67
N PHE A 66 -22.74 12.29 15.93
CA PHE A 66 -23.11 13.40 16.27
C PHE A 66 -24.30 13.50 17.01
N ASP A 67 -25.11 13.18 17.06
CA ASP A 67 -26.18 13.26 17.67
C ASP A 67 -26.25 13.50 18.88
#